data_c91d67284ec57fff19e1b82ecf206668
#
_entry.id   c91d67284ec57fff19e1b82ecf206668
#
_cell.length_a   1.000
_cell.length_b   1.000
_cell.length_c   1.000
_cell.angle_alpha   90.00
_cell.angle_beta   90.00
_cell.angle_gamma   90.00
#
_symmetry.space_group_name_H-M   'P 1'
#
loop_
_entity.id
_entity.type
_entity.pdbx_description
1 polymer ?
#
loop_
_entity_poly.entity_id
_entity_poly.type
_entity_poly.pdbx_seq_one_letter_code
_entity_poly.pdbx_strand_id
1 'polypeptide(L)'
;MEFLHAAVLLMRIISKPSNGLLCLDLGHKAVASEMPQPRVKIFGIENYSIIMHSEEHMVIRTPEADNWKIGDPLYGIPWHICPTVDRFDSVSVVNDHLFTGQWFVEARKRKITI
;
A
#
# COMPACT_ATOMS: atom_id res chain seq x y z
N MET A 1 -17.23 -16.50 10.29
CA MET A 1 -15.78 -16.80 10.41
C MET A 1 -15.02 -15.60 9.85
N GLU A 2 -14.16 -15.03 10.65
CA GLU A 2 -13.30 -13.95 10.21
C GLU A 2 -11.92 -14.49 9.88
N PHE A 3 -11.42 -14.13 8.72
CA PHE A 3 -10.06 -14.49 8.31
C PHE A 3 -9.11 -13.34 8.65
N LEU A 4 -7.93 -13.69 9.14
CA LEU A 4 -6.84 -12.73 9.30
C LEU A 4 -6.26 -12.36 7.94
N HIS A 5 -5.85 -11.11 7.80
CA HIS A 5 -5.21 -10.66 6.57
C HIS A 5 -3.82 -11.26 6.43
N ALA A 6 -3.56 -11.93 5.32
CA ALA A 6 -2.28 -12.58 5.06
C ALA A 6 -1.32 -11.70 4.27
N ALA A 7 -1.83 -10.69 3.57
CA ALA A 7 -1.00 -9.78 2.78
C ALA A 7 -1.36 -8.33 3.08
N VAL A 8 -0.35 -7.52 3.35
CA VAL A 8 -0.50 -6.10 3.59
C VAL A 8 0.52 -5.32 2.78
N LEU A 9 0.17 -4.10 2.42
CA LEU A 9 1.09 -3.14 1.83
C LEU A 9 1.75 -2.33 2.95
N LEU A 10 3.05 -2.11 2.82
CA LEU A 10 3.79 -1.15 3.63
C LEU A 10 3.96 0.13 2.81
N MET A 11 3.64 1.25 3.39
CA MET A 11 3.84 2.57 2.80
C MET A 11 4.42 3.53 3.83
N ARG A 12 5.01 4.64 3.36
CA ARG A 12 5.56 5.67 4.23
C ARG A 12 4.98 7.03 3.86
N ILE A 13 4.89 7.89 4.88
CA ILE A 13 4.61 9.30 4.68
C ILE A 13 5.90 9.94 4.17
N ILE A 14 5.88 10.47 2.96
CA ILE A 14 7.05 11.08 2.33
C ILE A 14 7.01 12.60 2.35
N SER A 15 5.84 13.20 2.45
CA SER A 15 5.70 14.64 2.62
C SER A 15 4.36 15.02 3.24
N LYS A 16 4.30 16.25 3.74
CA LYS A 16 3.09 16.88 4.25
C LYS A 16 2.91 18.19 3.47
N PRO A 17 2.25 18.14 2.28
CA PRO A 17 2.23 19.28 1.36
C PRO A 17 1.53 20.52 1.91
N SER A 18 0.53 20.32 2.75
CA SER A 18 -0.16 21.40 3.47
C SER A 18 -0.90 20.84 4.68
N ASN A 19 -1.53 21.70 5.48
CA ASN A 19 -2.29 21.28 6.63
C ASN A 19 -3.37 20.26 6.24
N GLY A 20 -3.42 19.17 6.99
CA GLY A 20 -4.40 18.11 6.78
C GLY A 20 -4.07 17.17 5.63
N LEU A 21 -2.96 17.35 4.91
CA LEU A 21 -2.55 16.46 3.82
C LEU A 21 -1.33 15.62 4.18
N LEU A 22 -1.39 14.35 3.82
CA LEU A 22 -0.27 13.41 3.87
C LEU A 22 -0.04 12.85 2.47
N CYS A 23 1.19 12.87 2.01
CA CYS A 23 1.61 12.22 0.77
C CYS A 23 2.30 10.91 1.11
N LEU A 24 1.80 9.83 0.53
CA LEU A 24 2.27 8.46 0.73
C LEU A 24 3.01 7.96 -0.52
N ASP A 25 4.01 7.12 -0.33
CA ASP A 25 4.73 6.46 -1.42
C ASP A 25 3.98 5.23 -1.97
N LEU A 26 2.69 5.37 -2.17
CA LEU A 26 1.80 4.30 -2.62
C LEU A 26 1.07 4.71 -3.91
N GLY A 27 1.78 4.67 -5.02
CA GLY A 27 1.21 4.95 -6.33
C GLY A 27 0.69 3.71 -7.05
N HIS A 28 0.29 3.90 -8.32
CA HIS A 28 -0.22 2.82 -9.18
C HIS A 28 0.80 1.70 -9.41
N LYS A 29 2.09 1.99 -9.24
CA LYS A 29 3.16 1.00 -9.36
C LYS A 29 3.26 0.08 -8.14
N ALA A 30 2.58 0.41 -7.05
CA ALA A 30 2.63 -0.36 -5.81
C ALA A 30 1.29 -0.99 -5.43
N VAL A 31 0.17 -0.43 -5.88
CA VAL A 31 -1.17 -0.97 -5.63
C VAL A 31 -2.00 -0.92 -6.89
N ALA A 32 -2.80 -1.96 -7.10
CA ALA A 32 -3.69 -2.05 -8.25
C ALA A 32 -4.68 -0.88 -8.31
N SER A 33 -4.84 -0.31 -9.49
CA SER A 33 -5.61 0.92 -9.73
C SER A 33 -6.79 0.76 -10.69
N GLU A 34 -7.11 -0.47 -11.11
CA GLU A 34 -8.19 -0.76 -12.05
C GLU A 34 -9.59 -0.64 -11.42
N MET A 35 -9.67 -0.75 -10.10
CA MET A 35 -10.92 -0.58 -9.37
C MET A 35 -11.15 0.89 -8.99
N PRO A 36 -12.40 1.32 -8.79
CA PRO A 36 -12.69 2.62 -8.20
C PRO A 36 -12.08 2.76 -6.81
N GLN A 37 -11.92 4.00 -6.34
CA GLN A 37 -11.55 4.24 -4.94
C GLN A 37 -12.63 3.73 -3.98
N PRO A 38 -12.25 3.26 -2.79
CA PRO A 38 -10.88 3.11 -2.28
C PRO A 38 -10.17 1.88 -2.86
N ARG A 39 -8.90 2.02 -3.22
CA ARG A 39 -8.07 0.92 -3.76
C ARG A 39 -7.24 0.24 -2.67
N VAL A 40 -7.16 0.88 -1.53
CA VAL A 40 -6.47 0.39 -0.33
C VAL A 40 -7.23 0.84 0.90
N LYS A 41 -7.30 -0.03 1.91
CA LYS A 41 -7.76 0.34 3.25
C LYS A 41 -6.53 0.57 4.12
N ILE A 42 -6.30 1.81 4.51
CA ILE A 42 -5.16 2.21 5.35
C ILE A 42 -5.52 1.96 6.81
N PHE A 43 -4.61 1.34 7.54
CA PHE A 43 -4.73 1.15 8.98
C PHE A 43 -4.08 2.30 9.74
N GLY A 44 -4.61 2.61 10.91
CA GLY A 44 -4.07 3.62 11.80
C GLY A 44 -4.57 5.03 11.55
N ILE A 45 -5.27 5.26 10.44
CA ILE A 45 -5.96 6.53 10.15
C ILE A 45 -7.42 6.19 9.87
N GLU A 46 -8.32 6.62 10.73
CA GLU A 46 -9.74 6.26 10.60
C GLU A 46 -10.49 7.15 9.63
N ASN A 47 -10.21 8.47 9.70
CA ASN A 47 -10.90 9.46 8.90
C ASN A 47 -9.98 10.04 7.84
N TYR A 48 -10.10 9.59 6.63
CA TYR A 48 -9.36 10.14 5.50
C TYR A 48 -10.14 10.07 4.20
N SER A 49 -9.78 10.92 3.27
CA SER A 49 -10.24 10.87 1.89
C SER A 49 -9.03 10.91 0.96
N ILE A 50 -9.13 10.21 -0.15
CA ILE A 50 -8.08 10.19 -1.17
C ILE A 50 -8.29 11.39 -2.09
N ILE A 51 -7.28 12.29 -2.13
CA ILE A 51 -7.32 13.51 -2.93
C ILE A 51 -6.70 13.27 -4.31
N MET A 52 -5.60 12.51 -4.34
CA MET A 52 -4.88 12.21 -5.56
C MET A 52 -4.23 10.84 -5.47
N HIS A 53 -4.23 10.13 -6.58
CA HIS A 53 -3.52 8.87 -6.73
C HIS A 53 -2.84 8.86 -8.09
N SER A 54 -1.52 8.85 -8.10
CA SER A 54 -0.68 8.92 -9.28
C SER A 54 0.21 7.68 -9.40
N GLU A 55 1.14 7.68 -10.33
CA GLU A 55 2.07 6.57 -10.58
C GLU A 55 2.86 6.15 -9.33
N GLU A 56 3.37 7.13 -8.58
CA GLU A 56 4.27 6.89 -7.44
C GLU A 56 3.66 7.27 -6.09
N HIS A 57 2.61 8.09 -6.07
CA HIS A 57 2.13 8.72 -4.87
C HIS A 57 0.63 8.63 -4.68
N MET A 58 0.21 8.64 -3.42
CA MET A 58 -1.16 8.84 -2.99
C MET A 58 -1.20 9.99 -2.00
N VAL A 59 -2.06 10.97 -2.24
CA VAL A 59 -2.29 12.07 -1.30
C VAL A 59 -3.63 11.86 -0.64
N ILE A 60 -3.61 11.85 0.69
CA ILE A 60 -4.83 11.75 1.50
C ILE A 60 -5.02 13.03 2.31
N ARG A 61 -6.28 13.36 2.56
CA ARG A 61 -6.69 14.40 3.49
C ARG A 61 -7.22 13.75 4.75
N THR A 62 -6.73 14.21 5.91
CA THR A 62 -7.17 13.67 7.20
C THR A 62 -7.06 14.74 8.28
N PRO A 63 -8.04 14.84 9.21
CA PRO A 63 -7.90 15.69 10.39
C PRO A 63 -6.83 15.17 11.36
N GLU A 64 -6.39 13.92 11.19
CA GLU A 64 -5.38 13.27 12.03
C GLU A 64 -3.94 13.53 11.56
N ALA A 65 -3.74 14.39 10.54
CA ALA A 65 -2.42 14.60 9.91
C ALA A 65 -1.33 15.04 10.90
N ASP A 66 -1.69 15.77 11.95
CA ASP A 66 -0.72 16.25 12.94
C ASP A 66 -0.17 15.15 13.84
N ASN A 67 -0.84 14.00 13.91
CA ASN A 67 -0.39 12.84 14.66
C ASN A 67 0.74 12.09 13.94
N TRP A 68 1.02 12.45 12.70
CA TRP A 68 1.93 11.73 11.82
C TRP A 68 3.10 12.59 11.38
N LYS A 69 4.26 11.93 11.21
CA LYS A 69 5.52 12.56 10.78
C LYS A 69 5.98 12.00 9.45
N ILE A 70 6.77 12.78 8.73
CA ILE A 70 7.47 12.28 7.53
C ILE A 70 8.38 11.13 7.93
N GLY A 71 8.31 10.03 7.20
CA GLY A 71 9.02 8.78 7.47
C GLY A 71 8.23 7.75 8.26
N ASP A 72 7.11 8.11 8.86
CA ASP A 72 6.27 7.14 9.58
C ASP A 72 5.72 6.09 8.62
N PRO A 73 5.80 4.80 9.00
CA PRO A 73 5.21 3.73 8.22
C PRO A 73 3.71 3.63 8.46
N LEU A 74 2.99 3.28 7.42
CA LEU A 74 1.59 2.91 7.47
C LEU A 74 1.41 1.57 6.77
N TYR A 75 0.38 0.84 7.18
CA TYR A 75 0.01 -0.43 6.56
C TYR A 75 -1.37 -0.32 5.93
N GLY A 76 -1.59 -1.06 4.88
CA GLY A 76 -2.89 -1.12 4.24
C GLY A 76 -3.19 -2.46 3.59
N ILE A 77 -4.46 -2.73 3.37
CA ILE A 77 -4.91 -3.90 2.62
C ILE A 77 -5.30 -3.42 1.23
N PRO A 78 -4.74 -4.00 0.15
CA PRO A 78 -5.19 -3.68 -1.19
C PRO A 78 -6.61 -4.20 -1.39
N TRP A 79 -7.42 -3.44 -2.10
CA TRP A 79 -8.77 -3.88 -2.49
C TRP A 79 -8.71 -5.11 -3.39
N HIS A 80 -7.74 -5.14 -4.31
CA HIS A 80 -7.56 -6.24 -5.24
C HIS A 80 -6.10 -6.74 -5.20
N ILE A 81 -5.89 -7.86 -4.53
CA ILE A 81 -4.54 -8.38 -4.29
C ILE A 81 -3.87 -8.93 -5.56
N CYS A 82 -4.63 -9.58 -6.45
CA CYS A 82 -4.04 -10.25 -7.61
C CYS A 82 -3.19 -9.31 -8.48
N PRO A 83 -3.71 -8.19 -9.01
CA PRO A 83 -2.90 -7.28 -9.81
C PRO A 83 -1.96 -6.42 -8.94
N THR A 84 -2.12 -6.40 -7.62
CA THR A 84 -1.21 -5.71 -6.71
C THR A 84 0.07 -6.52 -6.51
N VAL A 85 -0.05 -7.79 -6.17
CA VAL A 85 1.13 -8.63 -5.91
C VAL A 85 2.00 -8.79 -7.16
N ASP A 86 1.41 -8.76 -8.33
CA ASP A 86 2.12 -8.85 -9.62
C ASP A 86 3.05 -7.66 -9.90
N ARG A 87 2.94 -6.58 -9.14
CA ARG A 87 3.82 -5.41 -9.24
C ARG A 87 5.16 -5.59 -8.53
N PHE A 88 5.32 -6.67 -7.76
CA PHE A 88 6.50 -6.90 -6.92
C PHE A 88 7.24 -8.16 -7.37
N ASP A 89 8.57 -8.10 -7.39
CA ASP A 89 9.40 -9.28 -7.68
C ASP A 89 9.35 -10.30 -6.55
N SER A 90 9.22 -9.81 -5.32
CA SER A 90 9.16 -10.63 -4.12
C SER A 90 8.34 -9.95 -3.05
N VAL A 91 7.90 -10.73 -2.08
CA VAL A 91 7.23 -10.26 -0.88
C VAL A 91 8.03 -10.64 0.35
N SER A 92 8.06 -9.76 1.34
CA SER A 92 8.66 -10.06 2.64
C SER A 92 7.74 -10.95 3.46
N VAL A 93 8.29 -12.00 4.05
CA VAL A 93 7.55 -12.93 4.90
C VAL A 93 7.81 -12.59 6.36
N VAL A 94 6.73 -12.40 7.10
CA VAL A 94 6.76 -12.09 8.53
C VAL A 94 6.02 -13.17 9.27
N ASN A 95 6.65 -13.76 10.28
CA ASN A 95 6.06 -14.73 11.17
C ASN A 95 6.34 -14.32 12.62
N ASP A 96 5.32 -14.30 13.46
CA ASP A 96 5.42 -13.86 14.86
C ASP A 96 6.15 -12.52 15.01
N HIS A 97 5.79 -11.54 14.18
CA HIS A 97 6.39 -10.18 14.14
C HIS A 97 7.86 -10.14 13.72
N LEU A 98 8.42 -11.24 13.23
CA LEU A 98 9.80 -11.33 12.77
C LEU A 98 9.86 -11.54 11.26
N PHE A 99 10.75 -10.80 10.60
CA PHE A 99 11.09 -11.06 9.20
C PHE A 99 11.78 -12.41 9.09
N THR A 100 11.24 -13.31 8.27
CA THR A 100 11.76 -14.68 8.11
C THR A 100 12.30 -14.97 6.73
N GLY A 101 12.15 -14.06 5.78
CA GLY A 101 12.67 -14.23 4.43
C GLY A 101 11.78 -13.60 3.37
N GLN A 102 11.96 -14.04 2.13
CA GLN A 102 11.23 -13.53 0.98
C GLN A 102 10.68 -14.68 0.16
N TRP A 103 9.50 -14.48 -0.43
CA TRP A 103 8.94 -15.33 -1.46
C TRP A 103 8.94 -14.58 -2.79
N PHE A 104 9.44 -15.23 -3.83
CA PHE A 104 9.39 -14.66 -5.18
C PHE A 104 8.01 -14.82 -5.80
N VAL A 105 7.60 -13.80 -6.54
CA VAL A 105 6.33 -13.82 -7.28
C VAL A 105 6.57 -14.52 -8.62
N GLU A 106 6.48 -15.83 -8.63
CA GLU A 106 6.85 -16.67 -9.80
C GLU A 106 5.96 -16.42 -11.03
N ALA A 107 4.68 -16.16 -10.83
CA ALA A 107 3.75 -15.88 -11.94
C ALA A 107 4.15 -14.65 -12.76
N ARG A 108 4.93 -13.75 -12.19
CA ARG A 108 5.46 -12.56 -12.85
C ARG A 108 6.50 -12.88 -13.94
N LYS A 109 7.15 -14.00 -13.83
CA LYS A 109 8.19 -14.47 -14.77
C LYS A 109 7.62 -15.16 -16.00
N ARG A 110 6.39 -14.85 -16.36
CA ARG A 110 5.74 -15.43 -17.53
C ARG A 110 6.53 -15.17 -18.81
N LYS A 111 6.84 -16.23 -19.55
CA LYS A 111 7.50 -16.16 -20.85
C LYS A 111 6.44 -16.15 -21.95
N ILE A 112 6.62 -15.28 -22.91
CA ILE A 112 5.86 -15.31 -24.15
C ILE A 112 6.67 -16.16 -25.13
N THR A 113 6.09 -17.26 -25.58
CA THR A 113 6.67 -18.11 -26.62
C THR A 113 5.94 -17.88 -27.92
N ILE A 114 6.69 -17.68 -29.00
CA ILE A 114 6.18 -17.45 -30.34
C ILE A 114 6.44 -18.69 -31.16
#